data_7c2d254b093110396da9eb7924da16e8
#
_entry.id   7c2d254b093110396da9eb7924da16e8
#
_cell.length_a   1.000
_cell.length_b   1.000
_cell.length_c   1.000
_cell.angle_alpha   90.00
_cell.angle_beta   90.00
_cell.angle_gamma   90.00
#
_symmetry.space_group_name_H-M   'P 1'
#
loop_
_entity.id
_entity.type
_entity.pdbx_description
1 polymer ?
#
loop_
_entity_poly.entity_id
_entity_poly.type
_entity_poly.pdbx_seq_one_letter_code
_entity_poly.pdbx_strand_id
1 'polypeptide(L)'
;MCREYGHLLAGERAWAARAAAFSARVRDVHELLAAAGPAPTAVSPSPVQVAWDAPCHLEHGQRVVTPPLAVLEANGTIALRPLTASDQCCGSAGIFNLVQPDVAERVLAPKLGHIAESGATVVATANPGCLMQIGGGLILAGSATTTRHPVELLDAAYAERPPAHLDASYAERLPTH
;
A
#
# COMPACT_ATOMS: atom_id res chain seq x y z
N MET A 1 -4.46 8.22 13.03
CA MET A 1 -5.02 8.05 14.41
C MET A 1 -3.94 8.08 15.48
N CYS A 2 -2.93 7.16 15.54
CA CYS A 2 -1.92 7.17 16.61
C CYS A 2 -1.14 8.50 16.75
N ARG A 3 -0.86 9.18 15.64
CA ARG A 3 -0.21 10.50 15.64
C ARG A 3 -1.07 11.62 16.27
N GLU A 4 -2.37 11.40 16.44
CA GLU A 4 -3.33 12.40 16.92
C GLU A 4 -3.68 12.25 18.40
N TYR A 5 -3.20 11.19 19.07
CA TYR A 5 -3.51 10.97 20.48
C TYR A 5 -3.10 12.15 21.36
N GLY A 6 -1.99 12.83 21.03
CA GLY A 6 -1.58 14.05 21.73
C GLY A 6 -2.62 15.17 21.64
N HIS A 7 -3.27 15.31 20.48
CA HIS A 7 -4.35 16.29 20.29
C HIS A 7 -5.65 15.82 20.95
N LEU A 8 -6.06 14.59 20.70
CA LEU A 8 -7.31 14.02 21.23
C LEU A 8 -7.38 13.98 22.75
N LEU A 9 -6.25 13.78 23.41
CA LEU A 9 -6.14 13.68 24.86
C LEU A 9 -5.55 14.94 25.52
N ALA A 10 -5.45 16.04 24.79
CA ALA A 10 -4.85 17.29 25.30
C ALA A 10 -5.59 17.84 26.53
N GLY A 11 -6.91 17.64 26.64
CA GLY A 11 -7.72 18.05 27.78
C GLY A 11 -7.64 17.10 28.99
N GLU A 12 -7.08 15.91 28.83
CA GLU A 12 -7.05 14.86 29.85
C GLU A 12 -5.76 14.95 30.67
N ARG A 13 -5.80 15.65 31.84
CA ARG A 13 -4.62 15.93 32.68
C ARG A 13 -3.72 14.73 32.94
N ALA A 14 -4.31 13.54 33.17
CA ALA A 14 -3.57 12.31 33.46
C ALA A 14 -2.86 11.74 32.22
N TRP A 15 -3.30 12.08 31.01
CA TRP A 15 -2.87 11.45 29.77
C TRP A 15 -2.17 12.39 28.80
N ALA A 16 -2.42 13.70 28.88
CA ALA A 16 -1.98 14.69 27.90
C ALA A 16 -0.48 14.58 27.57
N ALA A 17 0.38 14.61 28.58
CA ALA A 17 1.84 14.54 28.38
C ALA A 17 2.27 13.19 27.77
N ARG A 18 1.69 12.07 28.23
CA ARG A 18 2.00 10.73 27.74
C ARG A 18 1.52 10.55 26.30
N ALA A 19 0.33 11.04 25.98
CA ALA A 19 -0.25 10.98 24.64
C ALA A 19 0.57 11.83 23.66
N ALA A 20 0.99 13.02 24.06
CA ALA A 20 1.86 13.87 23.25
C ALA A 20 3.22 13.20 22.96
N ALA A 21 3.87 12.64 23.99
CA ALA A 21 5.12 11.91 23.85
C ALA A 21 4.98 10.65 22.98
N PHE A 22 3.88 9.94 23.10
CA PHE A 22 3.56 8.79 22.23
C PHE A 22 3.40 9.22 20.77
N SER A 23 2.54 10.20 20.51
CA SER A 23 2.27 10.69 19.13
C SER A 23 3.53 11.20 18.44
N ALA A 24 4.41 11.87 19.17
CA ALA A 24 5.69 12.35 18.65
C ALA A 24 6.65 11.23 18.20
N ARG A 25 6.45 10.01 18.72
CA ARG A 25 7.27 8.83 18.38
C ARG A 25 6.68 7.97 17.27
N VAL A 26 5.40 8.17 16.94
CA VAL A 26 4.74 7.38 15.89
C VAL A 26 5.38 7.66 14.53
N ARG A 27 5.82 6.62 13.88
CA ARG A 27 6.36 6.64 12.51
C ARG A 27 5.67 5.58 11.67
N ASP A 28 5.55 5.86 10.38
CA ASP A 28 5.21 4.83 9.41
C ASP A 28 6.41 3.90 9.21
N VAL A 29 6.15 2.65 8.87
CA VAL A 29 7.23 1.67 8.64
C VAL A 29 8.18 2.11 7.53
N HIS A 30 7.69 2.78 6.50
CA HIS A 30 8.51 3.28 5.40
C HIS A 30 9.43 4.43 5.84
N GLU A 31 9.01 5.26 6.81
CA GLU A 31 9.89 6.29 7.39
C GLU A 31 11.07 5.63 8.11
N LEU A 32 10.80 4.53 8.86
CA LEU A 32 11.85 3.80 9.57
C LEU A 32 12.79 3.08 8.60
N LEU A 33 12.24 2.41 7.58
CA LEU A 33 13.04 1.71 6.56
C LEU A 33 13.89 2.67 5.73
N ALA A 34 13.32 3.79 5.30
CA ALA A 34 14.06 4.79 4.55
C ALA A 34 15.17 5.44 5.39
N ALA A 35 14.91 5.71 6.68
CA ALA A 35 15.91 6.26 7.60
C ALA A 35 17.03 5.28 7.94
N ALA A 36 16.71 3.98 8.05
CA ALA A 36 17.70 2.93 8.28
C ALA A 36 18.58 2.69 7.05
N GLY A 37 18.08 3.03 5.86
CA GLY A 37 18.66 2.65 4.58
C GLY A 37 18.44 1.15 4.31
N PRO A 38 17.54 0.79 3.38
CA PRO A 38 17.34 -0.62 3.05
C PRO A 38 18.68 -1.22 2.60
N ALA A 39 18.96 -2.45 3.04
CA ALA A 39 20.15 -3.16 2.59
C ALA A 39 20.10 -3.36 1.07
N PRO A 40 21.24 -3.30 0.37
CA PRO A 40 21.27 -3.55 -1.07
C PRO A 40 20.69 -4.93 -1.39
N THR A 41 19.81 -4.98 -2.37
CA THR A 41 19.27 -6.23 -2.92
C THR A 41 19.99 -6.57 -4.23
N ALA A 42 19.97 -7.84 -4.61
CA ALA A 42 20.46 -8.23 -5.92
C ALA A 42 19.64 -7.54 -7.03
N VAL A 43 20.33 -7.12 -8.10
CA VAL A 43 19.65 -6.57 -9.27
C VAL A 43 19.16 -7.73 -10.14
N SER A 44 17.85 -7.79 -10.35
CA SER A 44 17.25 -8.82 -11.20
C SER A 44 17.43 -8.48 -12.70
N PRO A 45 17.84 -9.44 -13.54
CA PRO A 45 17.83 -9.25 -14.99
C PRO A 45 16.43 -9.15 -15.57
N SER A 46 15.41 -9.61 -14.82
CA SER A 46 14.00 -9.54 -15.18
C SER A 46 13.18 -8.97 -14.03
N PRO A 47 13.26 -7.67 -13.76
CA PRO A 47 12.61 -7.07 -12.62
C PRO A 47 11.08 -7.11 -12.75
N VAL A 48 10.41 -7.30 -11.62
CA VAL A 48 8.94 -7.22 -11.54
C VAL A 48 8.47 -5.79 -11.82
N GLN A 49 7.48 -5.63 -12.69
CA GLN A 49 6.93 -4.33 -13.02
C GLN A 49 5.95 -3.87 -11.95
N VAL A 50 6.30 -2.84 -11.20
CA VAL A 50 5.55 -2.39 -10.01
C VAL A 50 5.04 -0.97 -10.22
N ALA A 51 3.72 -0.76 -10.08
CA ALA A 51 3.13 0.57 -9.96
C ALA A 51 2.91 0.92 -8.48
N TRP A 52 3.22 2.15 -8.10
CA TRP A 52 2.95 2.65 -6.74
C TRP A 52 1.59 3.33 -6.69
N ASP A 53 0.70 2.79 -5.84
CA ASP A 53 -0.56 3.42 -5.43
C ASP A 53 -0.33 4.12 -4.09
N ALA A 54 -0.42 5.45 -4.07
CA ALA A 54 -0.22 6.28 -2.89
C ALA A 54 -1.49 6.32 -2.03
N PRO A 55 -1.54 5.62 -0.87
CA PRO A 55 -2.76 5.59 -0.08
C PRO A 55 -3.04 6.96 0.53
N CYS A 56 -4.27 7.44 0.41
CA CYS A 56 -4.66 8.78 0.86
C CYS A 56 -4.37 9.06 2.34
N HIS A 57 -4.50 8.04 3.23
CA HIS A 57 -4.18 8.21 4.65
C HIS A 57 -2.68 8.41 4.90
N LEU A 58 -1.82 7.85 4.05
CA LEU A 58 -0.37 7.99 4.15
C LEU A 58 0.08 9.33 3.58
N GLU A 59 -0.34 9.63 2.36
CA GLU A 59 0.06 10.83 1.65
C GLU A 59 -0.59 12.09 2.25
N HIS A 60 -1.91 12.14 2.32
CA HIS A 60 -2.62 13.33 2.80
C HIS A 60 -2.76 13.37 4.32
N GLY A 61 -3.01 12.23 4.96
CA GLY A 61 -3.21 12.13 6.41
C GLY A 61 -1.93 12.23 7.21
N GLN A 62 -0.88 11.52 6.79
CA GLN A 62 0.41 11.48 7.50
C GLN A 62 1.51 12.30 6.84
N ARG A 63 1.31 12.75 5.59
CA ARG A 63 2.30 13.46 4.75
C ARG A 63 3.58 12.65 4.54
N VAL A 64 3.45 11.33 4.45
CA VAL A 64 4.54 10.40 4.16
C VAL A 64 4.48 10.07 2.67
N VAL A 65 5.25 10.79 1.87
CA VAL A 65 5.22 10.73 0.40
C VAL A 65 6.46 10.04 -0.16
N THR A 66 7.64 10.54 0.19
CA THR A 66 8.92 10.06 -0.36
C THR A 66 9.42 8.73 0.25
N PRO A 67 9.24 8.44 1.55
CA PRO A 67 9.80 7.22 2.14
C PRO A 67 9.37 5.91 1.47
N PRO A 68 8.08 5.70 1.11
CA PRO A 68 7.68 4.49 0.39
C PRO A 68 8.36 4.33 -0.97
N LEU A 69 8.50 5.42 -1.72
CA LEU A 69 9.19 5.41 -3.01
C LEU A 69 10.68 5.08 -2.83
N ALA A 70 11.35 5.69 -1.86
CA ALA A 70 12.74 5.39 -1.56
C ALA A 70 12.98 3.90 -1.22
N VAL A 71 12.04 3.28 -0.47
CA VAL A 71 12.11 1.84 -0.16
C VAL A 71 11.94 0.99 -1.42
N LEU A 72 10.99 1.35 -2.30
CA LEU A 72 10.77 0.66 -3.56
C LEU A 72 11.95 0.83 -4.53
N GLU A 73 12.47 2.05 -4.67
CA GLU A 73 13.61 2.37 -5.56
C GLU A 73 14.90 1.66 -5.15
N ALA A 74 15.10 1.44 -3.85
CA ALA A 74 16.24 0.69 -3.33
C ALA A 74 16.17 -0.82 -3.62
N ASN A 75 15.03 -1.32 -4.08
CA ASN A 75 14.81 -2.73 -4.36
C ASN A 75 15.20 -3.07 -5.80
N GLY A 76 16.37 -3.67 -6.00
CA GLY A 76 16.90 -4.05 -7.32
C GLY A 76 16.12 -5.17 -8.03
N THR A 77 15.13 -5.79 -7.40
CA THR A 77 14.31 -6.86 -8.01
C THR A 77 13.05 -6.33 -8.68
N ILE A 78 12.78 -5.02 -8.59
CA ILE A 78 11.60 -4.39 -9.19
C ILE A 78 11.99 -3.27 -10.16
N ALA A 79 11.08 -2.97 -11.08
CA ALA A 79 11.13 -1.77 -11.93
C ALA A 79 9.84 -0.97 -11.73
N LEU A 80 9.97 0.28 -11.28
CA LEU A 80 8.81 1.14 -11.07
C LEU A 80 8.20 1.58 -12.41
N ARG A 81 6.87 1.48 -12.50
CA ARG A 81 6.05 1.97 -13.60
C ARG A 81 5.26 3.20 -13.16
N PRO A 82 5.21 4.24 -13.97
CA PRO A 82 4.33 5.38 -13.67
C PRO A 82 2.88 4.94 -13.57
N LEU A 83 2.18 5.42 -12.54
CA LEU A 83 0.74 5.22 -12.36
C LEU A 83 0.06 6.58 -12.43
N THR A 84 -0.79 6.78 -13.45
CA THR A 84 -1.60 7.98 -13.57
C THR A 84 -2.54 8.09 -12.37
N ALA A 85 -2.64 9.28 -11.78
CA ALA A 85 -3.45 9.53 -10.58
C ALA A 85 -3.19 8.49 -9.46
N SER A 86 -1.91 8.27 -9.14
CA SER A 86 -1.50 7.33 -8.10
C SER A 86 -2.12 7.64 -6.73
N ASP A 87 -2.37 8.91 -6.44
CA ASP A 87 -2.99 9.48 -5.24
C ASP A 87 -4.53 9.42 -5.23
N GLN A 88 -5.16 9.01 -6.34
CA GLN A 88 -6.62 8.84 -6.40
C GLN A 88 -7.09 7.79 -5.38
N CYS A 89 -8.19 8.08 -4.68
CA CYS A 89 -8.77 7.14 -3.73
C CYS A 89 -9.13 5.81 -4.40
N CYS A 90 -8.87 4.70 -3.70
CA CYS A 90 -9.26 3.35 -4.14
C CYS A 90 -10.74 3.02 -3.89
N GLY A 91 -11.48 3.88 -3.18
CA GLY A 91 -12.89 3.67 -2.81
C GLY A 91 -13.11 2.89 -1.51
N SER A 92 -12.08 2.31 -0.89
CA SER A 92 -12.23 1.54 0.36
C SER A 92 -12.72 2.40 1.54
N ALA A 93 -12.05 3.53 1.81
CA ALA A 93 -12.38 4.51 2.85
C ALA A 93 -12.89 3.90 4.17
N GLY A 94 -12.12 3.00 4.76
CA GLY A 94 -12.49 2.24 5.95
C GLY A 94 -13.55 1.18 5.63
N ILE A 95 -14.77 1.37 6.11
CA ILE A 95 -15.92 0.48 5.83
C ILE A 95 -16.83 1.01 4.72
N PHE A 96 -16.46 2.11 4.04
CA PHE A 96 -17.33 2.76 3.07
C PHE A 96 -17.69 1.82 1.90
N ASN A 97 -16.74 1.02 1.43
CA ASN A 97 -16.98 0.03 0.39
C ASN A 97 -18.00 -1.06 0.79
N LEU A 98 -18.21 -1.30 2.07
CA LEU A 98 -19.22 -2.26 2.55
C LEU A 98 -20.61 -1.63 2.66
N VAL A 99 -20.67 -0.34 3.02
CA VAL A 99 -21.96 0.35 3.24
C VAL A 99 -22.44 1.13 2.00
N GLN A 100 -21.54 1.43 1.06
CA GLN A 100 -21.82 2.14 -0.19
C GLN A 100 -21.08 1.49 -1.38
N PRO A 101 -21.32 0.18 -1.65
CA PRO A 101 -20.55 -0.59 -2.63
C PRO A 101 -20.60 0.02 -4.04
N ASP A 102 -21.79 0.47 -4.49
CA ASP A 102 -21.95 1.05 -5.83
C ASP A 102 -21.13 2.34 -6.05
N VAL A 103 -20.97 3.13 -4.98
CA VAL A 103 -20.16 4.35 -5.04
C VAL A 103 -18.69 4.00 -5.02
N ALA A 104 -18.31 3.07 -4.14
CA ALA A 104 -16.94 2.59 -4.02
C ALA A 104 -16.42 1.98 -5.34
N GLU A 105 -17.26 1.21 -6.03
CA GLU A 105 -16.96 0.63 -7.34
C GLU A 105 -16.72 1.73 -8.40
N ARG A 106 -17.59 2.75 -8.45
CA ARG A 106 -17.41 3.88 -9.38
C ARG A 106 -16.14 4.68 -9.10
N VAL A 107 -15.70 4.75 -7.84
CA VAL A 107 -14.43 5.38 -7.47
C VAL A 107 -13.24 4.50 -7.88
N LEU A 108 -13.37 3.18 -7.74
CA LEU A 108 -12.32 2.22 -8.07
C LEU A 108 -12.10 2.09 -9.58
N ALA A 109 -13.16 2.10 -10.38
CA ALA A 109 -13.11 1.79 -11.81
C ALA A 109 -12.05 2.58 -12.61
N PRO A 110 -11.94 3.92 -12.48
CA PRO A 110 -10.88 4.67 -13.16
C PRO A 110 -9.47 4.24 -12.75
N LYS A 111 -9.28 3.93 -11.46
CA LYS A 111 -7.98 3.47 -10.93
C LYS A 111 -7.57 2.14 -11.56
N LEU A 112 -8.50 1.18 -11.72
CA LEU A 112 -8.23 -0.08 -12.41
C LEU A 112 -7.82 0.15 -13.88
N GLY A 113 -8.44 1.12 -14.55
CA GLY A 113 -8.04 1.55 -15.89
C GLY A 113 -6.59 2.05 -15.94
N HIS A 114 -6.23 2.96 -15.05
CA HIS A 114 -4.86 3.49 -14.96
C HIS A 114 -3.82 2.40 -14.62
N ILE A 115 -4.20 1.42 -13.77
CA ILE A 115 -3.35 0.27 -13.46
C ILE A 115 -3.11 -0.56 -14.72
N ALA A 116 -4.15 -0.87 -15.49
CA ALA A 116 -4.02 -1.62 -16.73
C ALA A 116 -3.12 -0.89 -17.76
N GLU A 117 -3.27 0.42 -17.88
CA GLU A 117 -2.47 1.28 -18.77
C GLU A 117 -0.99 1.36 -18.35
N SER A 118 -0.69 1.24 -17.07
CA SER A 118 0.68 1.31 -16.54
C SER A 118 1.57 0.15 -17.01
N GLY A 119 0.98 -0.97 -17.39
CA GLY A 119 1.69 -2.21 -17.73
C GLY A 119 2.37 -2.87 -16.52
N ALA A 120 2.01 -2.48 -15.29
CA ALA A 120 2.52 -3.10 -14.09
C ALA A 120 1.88 -4.48 -13.87
N THR A 121 2.69 -5.43 -13.40
CA THR A 121 2.21 -6.75 -12.97
C THR A 121 1.88 -6.81 -11.48
N VAL A 122 2.38 -5.83 -10.73
CA VAL A 122 2.10 -5.66 -9.30
C VAL A 122 1.76 -4.20 -9.00
N VAL A 123 0.73 -3.97 -8.21
CA VAL A 123 0.44 -2.67 -7.58
C VAL A 123 0.92 -2.71 -6.14
N ALA A 124 1.88 -1.86 -5.82
CA ALA A 124 2.34 -1.68 -4.44
C ALA A 124 1.48 -0.60 -3.76
N THR A 125 0.89 -0.91 -2.63
CA THR A 125 0.15 0.06 -1.80
C THR A 125 0.32 -0.24 -0.32
N ALA A 126 0.46 0.78 0.50
CA ALA A 126 0.78 0.68 1.93
C ALA A 126 -0.46 0.71 2.84
N ASN A 127 -1.62 0.37 2.31
CA ASN A 127 -2.86 0.33 3.08
C ASN A 127 -3.60 -0.99 2.88
N PRO A 128 -3.93 -1.73 3.97
CA PRO A 128 -4.67 -3.00 3.85
C PRO A 128 -6.03 -2.85 3.15
N GLY A 129 -6.74 -1.74 3.40
CA GLY A 129 -8.02 -1.46 2.72
C GLY A 129 -7.84 -1.26 1.22
N CYS A 130 -6.78 -0.54 0.79
CA CYS A 130 -6.46 -0.39 -0.63
C CYS A 130 -5.99 -1.71 -1.25
N LEU A 131 -5.17 -2.50 -0.53
CA LEU A 131 -4.75 -3.83 -0.97
C LEU A 131 -5.96 -4.72 -1.30
N MET A 132 -6.93 -4.79 -0.41
CA MET A 132 -8.15 -5.59 -0.60
C MET A 132 -9.04 -5.02 -1.69
N GLN A 133 -9.27 -3.71 -1.69
CA GLN A 133 -10.19 -3.06 -2.63
C GLN A 133 -9.66 -3.13 -4.08
N ILE A 134 -8.41 -2.75 -4.29
CA ILE A 134 -7.76 -2.82 -5.61
C ILE A 134 -7.61 -4.28 -6.03
N GLY A 135 -7.10 -5.15 -5.13
CA GLY A 135 -6.90 -6.57 -5.42
C GLY A 135 -8.19 -7.28 -5.79
N GLY A 136 -9.27 -7.05 -5.03
CA GLY A 136 -10.61 -7.58 -5.34
C GLY A 136 -11.12 -7.09 -6.70
N GLY A 137 -10.97 -5.78 -6.99
CA GLY A 137 -11.36 -5.21 -8.29
C GLY A 137 -10.57 -5.81 -9.45
N LEU A 138 -9.26 -6.04 -9.29
CA LEU A 138 -8.42 -6.67 -10.32
C LEU A 138 -8.85 -8.12 -10.57
N ILE A 139 -9.15 -8.89 -9.53
CA ILE A 139 -9.66 -10.27 -9.65
C ILE A 139 -10.99 -10.28 -10.40
N LEU A 140 -11.94 -9.44 -10.02
CA LEU A 140 -13.25 -9.36 -10.69
C LEU A 140 -13.14 -8.91 -12.15
N ALA A 141 -12.14 -8.08 -12.47
CA ALA A 141 -11.84 -7.69 -13.85
C ALA A 141 -11.07 -8.77 -14.66
N GLY A 142 -10.74 -9.91 -14.07
CA GLY A 142 -9.95 -10.97 -14.71
C GLY A 142 -8.49 -10.58 -14.99
N SER A 143 -7.96 -9.58 -14.27
CA SER A 143 -6.58 -9.11 -14.42
C SER A 143 -5.60 -10.08 -13.77
N ALA A 144 -4.46 -10.29 -14.41
CA ALA A 144 -3.32 -11.02 -13.84
C ALA A 144 -2.47 -10.14 -12.87
N THR A 145 -2.73 -8.82 -12.82
CA THR A 145 -2.03 -7.91 -11.91
C THR A 145 -2.44 -8.16 -10.47
N THR A 146 -1.47 -8.17 -9.57
CA THR A 146 -1.69 -8.42 -8.14
C THR A 146 -1.38 -7.18 -7.30
N THR A 147 -1.82 -7.18 -6.03
CA THR A 147 -1.48 -6.12 -5.07
C THR A 147 -0.50 -6.63 -4.02
N ARG A 148 0.43 -5.78 -3.58
CA ARG A 148 1.41 -6.09 -2.52
C ARG A 148 1.68 -4.87 -1.65
N HIS A 149 2.01 -5.12 -0.38
CA HIS A 149 2.59 -4.07 0.44
C HIS A 149 4.07 -3.88 0.08
N PRO A 150 4.62 -2.64 0.07
CA PRO A 150 6.04 -2.43 -0.26
C PRO A 150 7.01 -3.26 0.58
N VAL A 151 6.67 -3.49 1.86
CA VAL A 151 7.48 -4.32 2.77
C VAL A 151 7.53 -5.78 2.32
N GLU A 152 6.46 -6.33 1.75
CA GLU A 152 6.44 -7.69 1.19
C GLU A 152 7.37 -7.82 -0.01
N LEU A 153 7.43 -6.78 -0.85
CA LEU A 153 8.35 -6.74 -1.99
C LEU A 153 9.81 -6.66 -1.52
N LEU A 154 10.07 -5.92 -0.46
CA LEU A 154 11.41 -5.82 0.12
C LEU A 154 11.82 -7.14 0.81
N ASP A 155 10.93 -7.77 1.57
CA ASP A 155 11.16 -9.07 2.22
C ASP A 155 11.46 -10.15 1.17
N ALA A 156 10.69 -10.19 0.09
CA ALA A 156 10.91 -11.13 -1.00
C ALA A 156 12.29 -10.95 -1.65
N ALA A 157 12.75 -9.69 -1.81
CA ALA A 157 14.06 -9.39 -2.36
C ALA A 157 15.20 -9.84 -1.43
N TYR A 158 15.03 -9.69 -0.11
CA TYR A 158 16.03 -10.15 0.87
C TYR A 158 16.08 -11.68 1.02
N ALA A 159 14.96 -12.34 0.85
CA ALA A 159 14.87 -13.79 0.93
C ALA A 159 15.32 -14.50 -0.38
N GLU A 160 15.75 -13.75 -1.40
CA GLU A 160 16.02 -14.27 -2.75
C GLU A 160 14.85 -15.07 -3.35
N ARG A 161 13.65 -14.86 -2.79
CA ARG A 161 12.43 -15.49 -3.29
C ARG A 161 11.79 -14.56 -4.32
N PRO A 162 11.38 -15.08 -5.49
CA PRO A 162 10.50 -14.29 -6.36
C PRO A 162 9.30 -13.88 -5.51
N PRO A 163 8.78 -12.63 -5.63
CA PRO A 163 7.57 -12.24 -4.94
C PRO A 163 6.49 -13.26 -5.32
N ALA A 164 6.10 -14.07 -4.32
CA ALA A 164 5.12 -15.10 -4.58
C ALA A 164 3.89 -14.40 -5.16
N HIS A 165 3.54 -14.73 -6.38
CA HIS A 165 2.21 -14.43 -6.85
C HIS A 165 1.27 -14.95 -5.77
N LEU A 166 0.23 -14.19 -5.42
CA LEU A 166 -0.91 -14.80 -4.77
C LEU A 166 -1.27 -15.93 -5.72
N ASP A 167 -0.84 -17.15 -5.35
CA ASP A 167 -1.11 -18.29 -6.20
C ASP A 167 -2.63 -18.42 -6.33
N ALA A 168 -3.09 -18.99 -7.41
CA ALA A 168 -4.52 -19.20 -7.64
C ALA A 168 -5.20 -19.94 -6.46
N SER A 169 -4.43 -20.57 -5.57
CA SER A 169 -4.91 -21.23 -4.34
C SER A 169 -5.51 -20.27 -3.31
N TYR A 170 -5.24 -18.96 -3.39
CA TYR A 170 -5.96 -18.01 -2.55
C TYR A 170 -7.43 -17.86 -2.97
N ALA A 171 -7.70 -17.90 -4.27
CA ALA A 171 -9.07 -17.87 -4.79
C ALA A 171 -9.86 -19.15 -4.41
N GLU A 172 -9.18 -20.29 -4.32
CA GLU A 172 -9.79 -21.57 -3.90
C GLU A 172 -10.11 -21.64 -2.41
N ARG A 173 -9.51 -20.76 -1.59
CA ARG A 173 -9.75 -20.67 -0.13
C ARG A 173 -10.86 -19.71 0.25
N LEU A 174 -11.41 -18.96 -0.71
CA LEU A 174 -12.57 -18.13 -0.45
C LEU A 174 -13.83 -19.03 -0.36
N PRO A 175 -14.64 -18.90 0.71
CA PRO A 175 -15.89 -19.63 0.79
C PRO A 175 -16.78 -19.25 -0.40
N THR A 176 -17.15 -20.23 -1.19
CA THR A 176 -18.19 -20.06 -2.22
C THR A 176 -19.52 -19.83 -1.51
N HIS A 177 -20.04 -18.61 -1.59
CA HIS A 177 -21.39 -18.26 -1.17
C HIS A 177 -22.38 -18.54 -2.29
#